data_c24cf8ea9fdd838684f735cfa386e68a
#
_entry.id   c24cf8ea9fdd838684f735cfa386e68a
#
_cell.length_a   1.000
_cell.length_b   1.000
_cell.length_c   1.000
_cell.angle_alpha   90.00
_cell.angle_beta   90.00
_cell.angle_gamma   90.00
#
_symmetry.space_group_name_H-M   'P 1'
#
loop_
_entity.id
_entity.type
_entity.pdbx_description
1 polymer ?
#
loop_
_entity_poly.entity_id
_entity_poly.type
_entity_poly.pdbx_seq_one_letter_code
_entity_poly.pdbx_strand_id
1 'polypeptide(L)'
;MAAGRYNQHILNLAILTLEAASGAESGNAYRVTQDIRNAEVRTDCTMAGRAVQTRAFLSPSSSTLVVELSTNSGEEVPLQATLSVIGNQHVARSAGHVGPVAWVTKEPNPEGAPFFVKGAVAARVLGAAATPASDNN
;
A
#
# COMPACT_ATOMS: atom_id res chain seq x y z
N MET A 1 -4.90 18.39 -38.32
CA MET A 1 -4.28 17.57 -37.24
C MET A 1 -4.98 17.90 -35.93
N ALA A 2 -5.80 16.98 -35.41
CA ALA A 2 -6.46 17.19 -34.12
C ALA A 2 -5.42 16.96 -33.03
N ALA A 3 -5.14 17.99 -32.24
CA ALA A 3 -4.33 17.87 -31.04
C ALA A 3 -5.10 16.98 -30.04
N GLY A 4 -4.68 15.75 -29.92
CA GLY A 4 -5.23 14.83 -28.93
C GLY A 4 -5.03 15.42 -27.55
N ARG A 5 -6.13 15.64 -26.82
CA ARG A 5 -6.08 15.99 -25.40
C ARG A 5 -5.59 14.76 -24.67
N TYR A 6 -4.35 14.76 -24.27
CA TYR A 6 -3.82 13.75 -23.35
C TYR A 6 -4.44 14.01 -21.97
N ASN A 7 -5.37 13.15 -21.56
CA ASN A 7 -5.79 13.11 -20.18
C ASN A 7 -4.60 12.63 -19.34
N GLN A 8 -4.03 13.55 -18.57
CA GLN A 8 -3.05 13.19 -17.54
C GLN A 8 -3.79 12.44 -16.44
N HIS A 9 -3.86 11.13 -16.54
CA HIS A 9 -4.35 10.30 -15.46
C HIS A 9 -3.28 10.25 -14.38
N ILE A 10 -3.67 10.57 -13.15
CA ILE A 10 -2.85 10.28 -11.98
C ILE A 10 -2.73 8.76 -11.93
N LEU A 11 -1.56 8.25 -12.28
CA LEU A 11 -1.30 6.81 -12.26
C LEU A 11 -1.00 6.41 -10.81
N ASN A 12 -1.90 5.65 -10.20
CA ASN A 12 -1.57 4.97 -8.95
C ASN A 12 -0.37 4.05 -9.19
N LEU A 13 0.72 4.28 -8.46
CA LEU A 13 1.93 3.47 -8.59
C LEU A 13 1.75 2.11 -7.94
N ALA A 14 1.18 2.08 -6.74
CA ALA A 14 0.93 0.86 -5.98
C ALA A 14 -0.23 1.04 -5.01
N ILE A 15 -0.77 -0.08 -4.54
CA ILE A 15 -1.73 -0.17 -3.45
C ILE A 15 -1.09 -1.03 -2.37
N LEU A 16 -1.06 -0.52 -1.14
CA LEU A 16 -0.75 -1.29 0.06
C LEU A 16 -2.07 -1.65 0.74
N THR A 17 -2.38 -2.94 0.81
CA THR A 17 -3.54 -3.46 1.51
C THR A 17 -3.08 -4.14 2.80
N LEU A 18 -3.75 -3.86 3.90
CA LEU A 18 -3.51 -4.48 5.20
C LEU A 18 -4.79 -5.22 5.61
N GLU A 19 -4.69 -6.52 5.77
CA GLU A 19 -5.80 -7.40 6.09
C GLU A 19 -5.47 -8.25 7.31
N ALA A 20 -6.50 -8.59 8.12
CA ALA A 20 -6.33 -9.59 9.16
C ALA A 20 -6.12 -10.97 8.53
N ALA A 21 -5.09 -11.71 8.95
CA ALA A 21 -4.74 -13.02 8.39
C ALA A 21 -5.80 -14.11 8.66
N SER A 22 -6.70 -13.90 9.60
CA SER A 22 -7.85 -14.78 9.87
C SER A 22 -9.14 -13.98 9.74
N GLY A 23 -10.01 -14.41 8.82
CA GLY A 23 -11.22 -13.73 8.39
C GLY A 23 -12.37 -13.64 9.40
N ALA A 24 -12.10 -13.24 10.61
CA ALA A 24 -13.15 -12.85 11.54
C ALA A 24 -13.51 -11.38 11.29
N GLU A 25 -14.22 -11.14 10.23
CA GLU A 25 -14.89 -9.87 10.02
C GLU A 25 -16.10 -9.78 10.95
N SER A 26 -15.92 -9.17 12.08
CA SER A 26 -17.05 -8.59 12.78
C SER A 26 -17.28 -7.21 12.18
N GLY A 27 -18.50 -6.94 11.70
CA GLY A 27 -18.91 -5.65 11.14
C GLY A 27 -18.81 -4.56 12.21
N ASN A 28 -17.63 -4.04 12.41
CA ASN A 28 -17.32 -3.16 13.51
C ASN A 28 -17.26 -1.72 13.08
N ALA A 29 -17.77 -0.86 13.95
CA ALA A 29 -17.56 0.56 13.81
C ALA A 29 -16.07 0.86 13.65
N TYR A 30 -15.70 1.56 12.59
CA TYR A 30 -14.38 2.13 12.45
C TYR A 30 -14.50 3.66 12.51
N ARG A 31 -13.47 4.27 13.01
CA ARG A 31 -13.36 5.72 13.04
C ARG A 31 -12.10 6.15 12.32
N VAL A 32 -12.24 7.04 11.34
CA VAL A 32 -11.11 7.65 10.64
C VAL A 32 -11.07 9.13 10.99
N THR A 33 -9.90 9.62 11.37
CA THR A 33 -9.62 11.02 11.62
C THR A 33 -8.48 11.46 10.74
N GLN A 34 -8.68 12.54 10.00
CA GLN A 34 -7.67 13.16 9.17
C GLN A 34 -7.20 14.47 9.80
N ASP A 35 -5.90 14.57 10.07
CA ASP A 35 -5.25 15.80 10.48
C ASP A 35 -4.51 16.41 9.29
N ILE A 36 -5.15 17.38 8.66
CA ILE A 36 -4.62 18.06 7.46
C ILE A 36 -3.35 18.85 7.79
N ARG A 37 -3.27 19.39 8.98
CA ARG A 37 -2.12 20.21 9.40
C ARG A 37 -0.83 19.41 9.51
N ASN A 38 -0.96 18.17 10.01
CA ASN A 38 0.16 17.26 10.20
C ASN A 38 0.29 16.24 9.08
N ALA A 39 -0.57 16.30 8.04
CA ALA A 39 -0.63 15.33 6.94
C ALA A 39 -0.72 13.88 7.44
N GLU A 40 -1.59 13.62 8.41
CA GLU A 40 -1.72 12.37 9.13
C GLU A 40 -3.15 11.85 9.06
N VAL A 41 -3.29 10.53 8.92
CA VAL A 41 -4.57 9.82 9.01
C VAL A 41 -4.46 8.81 10.15
N ARG A 42 -5.43 8.81 11.05
CA ARG A 42 -5.59 7.83 12.12
C ARG A 42 -6.86 7.03 11.92
N THR A 43 -6.77 5.73 12.17
CA THR A 43 -7.94 4.85 12.14
C THR A 43 -7.99 4.02 13.41
N ASP A 44 -9.15 4.01 14.04
CA ASP A 44 -9.48 3.08 15.12
C ASP A 44 -10.42 2.03 14.51
N CYS A 45 -10.05 0.75 14.59
CA CYS A 45 -10.85 -0.34 14.04
C CYS A 45 -10.65 -1.62 14.84
N THR A 46 -11.39 -2.66 14.51
CA THR A 46 -11.18 -4.00 15.06
C THR A 46 -10.66 -4.91 13.96
N MET A 47 -9.54 -5.58 14.18
CA MET A 47 -8.96 -6.59 13.29
C MET A 47 -8.74 -7.88 14.07
N ALA A 48 -9.20 -9.01 13.55
CA ALA A 48 -9.15 -10.31 14.22
C ALA A 48 -9.68 -10.28 15.67
N GLY A 49 -10.77 -9.53 15.92
CA GLY A 49 -11.38 -9.37 17.24
C GLY A 49 -10.64 -8.45 18.22
N ARG A 50 -9.59 -7.78 17.78
CA ARG A 50 -8.76 -6.89 18.61
C ARG A 50 -8.89 -5.44 18.20
N ALA A 51 -8.91 -4.54 19.16
CA ALA A 51 -8.87 -3.11 18.89
C ALA A 51 -7.49 -2.72 18.35
N VAL A 52 -7.46 -2.20 17.14
CA VAL A 52 -6.25 -1.78 16.43
C VAL A 52 -6.34 -0.28 16.13
N GLN A 53 -5.26 0.41 16.39
CA GLN A 53 -5.07 1.78 15.95
C GLN A 53 -4.04 1.81 14.83
N THR A 54 -4.35 2.52 13.77
CA THR A 54 -3.38 2.81 12.71
C THR A 54 -3.11 4.29 12.64
N ARG A 55 -1.87 4.63 12.29
CA ARG A 55 -1.45 5.99 11.98
C ARG A 55 -0.66 5.98 10.70
N ALA A 56 -1.12 6.72 9.70
CA ALA A 56 -0.45 6.83 8.40
C ALA A 56 -0.05 8.27 8.14
N PHE A 57 1.19 8.48 7.71
CA PHE A 57 1.71 9.80 7.37
C PHE A 57 2.84 9.70 6.33
N LEU A 58 3.05 10.79 5.60
CA LEU A 58 4.20 10.94 4.71
C LEU A 58 5.35 11.59 5.47
N SER A 59 6.52 10.97 5.39
CA SER A 59 7.73 11.57 5.96
C SER A 59 8.09 12.85 5.20
N PRO A 60 8.27 13.99 5.88
CA PRO A 60 8.59 15.25 5.22
C PRO A 60 10.01 15.29 4.61
N SER A 61 10.89 14.41 5.06
CA SER A 61 12.30 14.36 4.61
C SER A 61 12.58 13.29 3.57
N SER A 62 11.61 12.43 3.29
CA SER A 62 11.75 11.32 2.33
C SER A 62 10.42 11.06 1.63
N SER A 63 10.46 10.43 0.48
CA SER A 63 9.25 9.97 -0.22
C SER A 63 8.72 8.66 0.39
N THR A 64 8.60 8.61 1.72
CA THR A 64 8.24 7.41 2.47
C THR A 64 6.89 7.60 3.12
N LEU A 65 5.93 6.73 2.79
CA LEU A 65 4.71 6.56 3.55
C LEU A 65 5.01 5.63 4.73
N VAL A 66 4.75 6.10 5.94
CA VAL A 66 4.84 5.31 7.16
C VAL A 66 3.43 4.93 7.59
N VAL A 67 3.22 3.66 7.89
CA VAL A 67 1.98 3.16 8.49
C VAL A 67 2.36 2.43 9.77
N GLU A 68 1.96 3.02 10.89
CA GLU A 68 2.14 2.45 12.22
C GLU A 68 0.85 1.71 12.61
N LEU A 69 1.00 0.52 13.19
CA LEU A 69 -0.09 -0.24 13.77
C LEU A 69 0.23 -0.52 15.24
N SER A 70 -0.77 -0.35 16.08
CA SER A 70 -0.66 -0.64 17.51
C SER A 70 -1.95 -1.27 18.03
N THR A 71 -1.84 -2.06 19.08
CA THR A 71 -2.97 -2.61 19.84
C THR A 71 -2.92 -2.08 21.26
N ASN A 72 -4.08 -1.82 21.84
CA ASN A 72 -4.17 -1.34 23.23
C ASN A 72 -3.74 -2.40 24.26
N SER A 73 -3.80 -3.67 23.89
CA SER A 73 -3.42 -4.81 24.75
C SER A 73 -1.95 -5.21 24.65
N GLY A 74 -1.19 -4.65 23.70
CA GLY A 74 0.15 -5.12 23.36
C GLY A 74 0.19 -6.52 22.73
N GLU A 75 -0.97 -7.10 22.43
CA GLU A 75 -1.06 -8.40 21.78
C GLU A 75 -0.77 -8.30 20.29
N GLU A 76 -0.15 -9.33 19.75
CA GLU A 76 0.12 -9.42 18.30
C GLU A 76 -1.18 -9.65 17.52
N VAL A 77 -1.33 -8.91 16.43
CA VAL A 77 -2.39 -9.12 15.45
C VAL A 77 -1.76 -9.74 14.20
N PRO A 78 -2.18 -10.96 13.82
CA PRO A 78 -1.69 -11.55 12.59
C PRO A 78 -2.26 -10.78 11.39
N LEU A 79 -1.38 -10.13 10.65
CA LEU A 79 -1.73 -9.29 9.51
C LEU A 79 -1.06 -9.81 8.23
N GLN A 80 -1.79 -9.69 7.14
CA GLN A 80 -1.24 -9.81 5.79
C GLN A 80 -1.12 -8.42 5.19
N ALA A 81 0.08 -8.06 4.76
CA ALA A 81 0.34 -6.83 4.02
C ALA A 81 0.59 -7.19 2.56
N THR A 82 -0.26 -6.71 1.66
CA THR A 82 -0.14 -6.96 0.23
C THR A 82 0.22 -5.67 -0.49
N LEU A 83 1.34 -5.69 -1.22
CA LEU A 83 1.73 -4.61 -2.11
C LEU A 83 1.40 -5.01 -3.54
N SER A 84 0.49 -4.30 -4.19
CA SER A 84 0.00 -4.60 -5.53
C SER A 84 0.08 -3.40 -6.46
N VAL A 85 0.07 -3.67 -7.76
CA VAL A 85 0.03 -2.66 -8.83
C VAL A 85 -1.24 -2.84 -9.63
N ILE A 86 -2.01 -1.78 -9.77
CA ILE A 86 -3.10 -1.74 -10.73
C ILE A 86 -2.48 -1.55 -12.12
N GLY A 87 -2.71 -2.51 -13.00
CA GLY A 87 -2.27 -2.46 -14.38
C GLY A 87 -3.40 -2.84 -15.33
N ASN A 88 -3.19 -2.50 -16.57
CA ASN A 88 -3.99 -2.95 -17.70
C ASN A 88 -3.05 -3.57 -18.75
N GLN A 89 -3.59 -3.98 -19.89
CA GLN A 89 -2.83 -4.59 -20.99
C GLN A 89 -1.67 -3.71 -21.56
N HIS A 90 -1.67 -2.41 -21.24
CA HIS A 90 -0.65 -1.47 -21.70
C HIS A 90 0.45 -1.20 -20.68
N VAL A 91 0.48 -1.96 -19.59
CA VAL A 91 1.41 -1.74 -18.47
C VAL A 91 2.06 -3.05 -18.06
N ALA A 92 3.37 -3.14 -18.27
CA ALA A 92 4.17 -4.21 -17.71
C ALA A 92 4.33 -4.02 -16.19
N ARG A 93 4.21 -5.10 -15.45
CA ARG A 93 4.29 -5.15 -14.00
C ARG A 93 5.28 -6.20 -13.58
N SER A 94 6.01 -5.92 -12.54
CA SER A 94 6.84 -6.92 -11.88
C SER A 94 6.73 -6.74 -10.38
N ALA A 95 6.78 -7.84 -9.65
CA ALA A 95 6.75 -7.86 -8.20
C ALA A 95 7.76 -8.88 -7.68
N GLY A 96 8.21 -8.69 -6.47
CA GLY A 96 9.11 -9.63 -5.82
C GLY A 96 9.51 -9.17 -4.43
N HIS A 97 10.47 -9.85 -3.84
CA HIS A 97 11.05 -9.47 -2.57
C HIS A 97 12.56 -9.72 -2.53
N VAL A 98 13.24 -8.95 -1.70
CA VAL A 98 14.66 -9.15 -1.37
C VAL A 98 14.79 -9.04 0.15
N GLY A 99 15.04 -10.16 0.81
CA GLY A 99 14.96 -10.23 2.27
C GLY A 99 13.59 -9.75 2.77
N PRO A 100 13.55 -8.83 3.75
CA PRO A 100 12.30 -8.34 4.34
C PRO A 100 11.62 -7.22 3.51
N VAL A 101 12.12 -6.91 2.33
CA VAL A 101 11.61 -5.83 1.48
C VAL A 101 10.83 -6.42 0.32
N ALA A 102 9.53 -6.17 0.26
CA ALA A 102 8.69 -6.43 -0.91
C ALA A 102 8.74 -5.23 -1.85
N TRP A 103 8.69 -5.47 -3.15
CA TRP A 103 8.70 -4.41 -4.14
C TRP A 103 7.78 -4.71 -5.31
N VAL A 104 7.30 -3.66 -5.94
CA VAL A 104 6.55 -3.70 -7.20
C VAL A 104 7.08 -2.63 -8.14
N THR A 105 7.06 -2.93 -9.43
CA THR A 105 7.38 -1.98 -10.49
C THR A 105 6.24 -1.87 -11.48
N LYS A 106 6.14 -0.70 -12.09
CA LYS A 106 5.18 -0.40 -13.13
C LYS A 106 5.89 0.28 -14.28
N GLU A 107 5.75 -0.28 -15.46
CA GLU A 107 6.39 0.20 -16.68
C GLU A 107 5.36 0.23 -17.80
N PRO A 108 5.12 1.38 -18.47
CA PRO A 108 4.21 1.42 -19.61
C PRO A 108 4.78 0.61 -20.77
N ASN A 109 3.92 -0.09 -21.48
CA ASN A 109 4.30 -0.79 -22.69
C ASN A 109 4.66 0.23 -23.77
N PRO A 110 5.85 0.15 -24.41
CA PRO A 110 6.32 1.13 -25.37
C PRO A 110 5.43 1.30 -26.60
N GLU A 111 4.61 0.33 -26.97
CA GLU A 111 3.77 0.39 -28.16
C GLU A 111 2.55 1.32 -28.08
N GLY A 112 2.23 1.87 -26.90
CA GLY A 112 0.99 2.65 -26.74
C GLY A 112 1.09 3.93 -25.90
N ALA A 113 2.23 4.25 -25.33
CA ALA A 113 2.35 5.41 -24.44
C ALA A 113 3.32 6.46 -25.02
N PRO A 114 2.87 7.71 -25.20
CA PRO A 114 3.73 8.80 -25.64
C PRO A 114 4.74 9.24 -24.56
N PHE A 115 4.63 8.73 -23.33
CA PHE A 115 5.49 9.07 -22.22
C PHE A 115 5.95 7.81 -21.47
N PHE A 116 7.26 7.73 -21.24
CA PHE A 116 7.85 6.70 -20.38
C PHE A 116 7.89 7.17 -18.93
N VAL A 117 6.99 6.66 -18.11
CA VAL A 117 7.07 6.83 -16.65
C VAL A 117 7.23 5.44 -16.04
N LYS A 118 8.44 5.12 -15.62
CA LYS A 118 8.70 3.94 -14.79
C LYS A 118 8.48 4.33 -13.33
N GLY A 119 7.75 3.50 -12.61
CA GLY A 119 7.54 3.65 -11.17
C GLY A 119 7.93 2.39 -10.42
N ALA A 120 8.49 2.57 -9.24
CA ALA A 120 8.76 1.49 -8.30
C ALA A 120 8.31 1.89 -6.90
N VAL A 121 7.75 0.94 -6.18
CA VAL A 121 7.42 1.09 -4.75
C VAL A 121 7.98 -0.11 -4.03
N ALA A 122 8.60 0.14 -2.89
CA ALA A 122 9.06 -0.89 -1.99
C ALA A 122 8.44 -0.70 -0.61
N ALA A 123 8.15 -1.79 0.07
CA ALA A 123 7.60 -1.80 1.41
C ALA A 123 8.43 -2.72 2.33
N ARG A 124 8.57 -2.34 3.58
CA ARG A 124 9.24 -3.12 4.62
C ARG A 124 8.43 -3.10 5.90
N VAL A 125 8.29 -4.26 6.52
CA VAL A 125 7.73 -4.38 7.87
C VAL A 125 8.84 -4.21 8.88
N LEU A 126 8.58 -3.44 9.94
CA LEU A 126 9.48 -3.21 11.07
C LEU A 126 8.77 -3.55 12.36
N GLY A 127 9.50 -4.03 13.35
CA GLY A 127 8.97 -4.30 14.69
C GLY A 127 8.18 -5.61 14.82
N ALA A 128 8.07 -6.40 13.75
CA ALA A 128 7.42 -7.70 13.76
C ALA A 128 8.17 -8.70 12.87
N ALA A 129 8.00 -9.98 13.15
CA ALA A 129 8.45 -11.02 12.24
C ALA A 129 7.57 -11.01 10.97
N ALA A 130 8.19 -10.88 9.82
CA ALA A 130 7.49 -10.91 8.54
C ALA A 130 8.10 -11.98 7.63
N THR A 131 7.25 -12.82 7.06
CA THR A 131 7.64 -13.78 6.03
C THR A 131 7.15 -13.25 4.69
N PRO A 132 8.04 -12.76 3.82
CA PRO A 132 7.63 -12.29 2.51
C PRO A 132 7.20 -13.48 1.63
N ALA A 133 6.10 -13.31 0.90
CA ALA A 133 5.66 -14.21 -0.13
C ALA A 133 5.40 -13.40 -1.41
N SER A 134 5.69 -13.96 -2.56
CA SER A 134 5.32 -13.38 -3.85
C SER A 134 4.36 -14.33 -4.56
N ASP A 135 3.17 -13.86 -4.88
CA ASP A 135 2.29 -14.55 -5.80
C ASP A 135 2.79 -14.23 -7.22
N ASN A 136 3.48 -15.20 -7.81
CA ASN A 136 3.82 -15.16 -9.23
C ASN A 136 2.57 -15.55 -10.04
N ASN A 137 1.69 -14.57 -10.25
CA ASN A 137 0.54 -14.73 -11.14
C ASN A 137 0.57 -13.68 -12.25
#